data_4b9259be334df6661cc75efaf3b08006
#
_entry.id   4b9259be334df6661cc75efaf3b08006
#
_cell.length_a   1.000
_cell.length_b   1.000
_cell.length_c   1.000
_cell.angle_alpha   90.00
_cell.angle_beta   90.00
_cell.angle_gamma   90.00
#
_symmetry.space_group_name_H-M   'P 1'
#
loop_
_entity.id
_entity.type
_entity.pdbx_description
1 polymer ?
#
loop_
_entity_poly.entity_id
_entity_poly.type
_entity_poly.pdbx_seq_one_letter_code
_entity_poly.pdbx_strand_id
1 'polypeptide(L)'
;MKPNPCVQILRMKRGFSLIEVIVAVAILSIALVGLTHGISTALGSSKEAELQTTAAMYAAGLIEKLRAEGGIKDGQTDGDCGAELPLYRWTESITAAGLDGLHQVDVSILNSRSSREIYALRTLLFEPPEDSVDSKDKSGSKSKKRSSAS
;
A
#
# COMPACT_ATOMS: atom_id res chain seq x y z
N MET A 1 -82.51 -12.05 16.56
CA MET A 1 -81.25 -11.33 16.40
C MET A 1 -80.40 -11.65 17.62
N LYS A 2 -79.31 -12.47 17.46
CA LYS A 2 -78.41 -12.83 18.55
C LYS A 2 -77.27 -11.88 18.55
N PRO A 3 -76.85 -11.27 19.71
CA PRO A 3 -75.67 -10.41 19.77
C PRO A 3 -74.39 -11.28 19.74
N ASN A 4 -73.42 -10.88 18.90
CA ASN A 4 -72.19 -11.53 18.79
C ASN A 4 -71.37 -11.35 20.09
N PRO A 5 -70.67 -12.42 20.57
CA PRO A 5 -69.75 -12.25 21.70
C PRO A 5 -68.50 -11.48 21.27
N CYS A 6 -68.32 -10.33 21.89
CA CYS A 6 -67.15 -9.53 21.80
C CYS A 6 -65.98 -10.37 22.31
N VAL A 7 -65.07 -10.77 21.41
CA VAL A 7 -63.80 -11.41 21.77
C VAL A 7 -62.93 -10.36 22.49
N GLN A 8 -62.98 -10.40 23.80
CA GLN A 8 -62.04 -9.64 24.62
C GLN A 8 -60.67 -10.30 24.50
N ILE A 9 -59.80 -9.68 23.71
CA ILE A 9 -58.37 -10.00 23.69
C ILE A 9 -57.83 -9.59 25.05
N LEU A 10 -57.70 -10.55 25.96
CA LEU A 10 -56.98 -10.39 27.23
C LEU A 10 -55.54 -9.97 26.93
N ARG A 11 -55.29 -8.69 26.99
CA ARG A 11 -53.95 -8.10 26.95
C ARG A 11 -53.24 -8.49 28.24
N MET A 12 -52.59 -9.66 28.24
CA MET A 12 -51.76 -10.11 29.35
C MET A 12 -50.62 -9.08 29.48
N LYS A 13 -50.69 -8.25 30.50
CA LYS A 13 -49.58 -7.42 30.95
C LYS A 13 -48.53 -8.37 31.53
N ARG A 14 -47.59 -8.80 30.69
CA ARG A 14 -46.40 -9.54 31.14
C ARG A 14 -45.48 -8.53 31.83
N GLY A 15 -45.39 -8.60 33.13
CA GLY A 15 -44.36 -7.93 33.91
C GLY A 15 -43.02 -8.60 33.64
N PHE A 16 -41.98 -7.83 33.49
CA PHE A 16 -40.61 -8.36 33.37
C PHE A 16 -40.19 -9.04 34.67
N SER A 17 -39.65 -10.26 34.56
CA SER A 17 -39.08 -10.98 35.69
C SER A 17 -37.70 -10.40 36.02
N LEU A 18 -37.34 -10.32 37.30
CA LEU A 18 -36.06 -9.84 37.77
C LEU A 18 -34.90 -10.64 37.14
N ILE A 19 -35.09 -11.96 36.98
CA ILE A 19 -34.09 -12.82 36.32
C ILE A 19 -33.88 -12.44 34.84
N GLU A 20 -34.93 -12.05 34.12
CA GLU A 20 -34.83 -11.63 32.71
C GLU A 20 -34.01 -10.36 32.57
N VAL A 21 -34.15 -9.39 33.48
CA VAL A 21 -33.34 -8.17 33.50
C VAL A 21 -31.88 -8.49 33.79
N ILE A 22 -31.58 -9.37 34.73
CA ILE A 22 -30.22 -9.78 35.04
C ILE A 22 -29.54 -10.45 33.84
N VAL A 23 -30.24 -11.37 33.18
CA VAL A 23 -29.75 -12.06 31.99
C VAL A 23 -29.54 -11.08 30.83
N ALA A 24 -30.48 -10.15 30.62
CA ALA A 24 -30.36 -9.14 29.57
C ALA A 24 -29.13 -8.22 29.80
N VAL A 25 -28.91 -7.77 31.03
CA VAL A 25 -27.72 -6.93 31.36
C VAL A 25 -26.43 -7.72 31.21
N ALA A 26 -26.41 -9.01 31.56
CA ALA A 26 -25.25 -9.86 31.39
C ALA A 26 -24.89 -10.02 29.91
N ILE A 27 -25.85 -10.29 29.05
CA ILE A 27 -25.64 -10.40 27.59
C ILE A 27 -25.19 -9.06 27.01
N LEU A 28 -25.81 -7.96 27.41
CA LEU A 28 -25.45 -6.62 26.96
C LEU A 28 -24.01 -6.27 27.34
N SER A 29 -23.57 -6.63 28.55
CA SER A 29 -22.21 -6.38 29.03
C SER A 29 -21.18 -7.11 28.18
N ILE A 30 -21.40 -8.37 27.85
CA ILE A 30 -20.53 -9.17 26.98
C ILE A 30 -20.48 -8.55 25.57
N ALA A 31 -21.62 -8.15 25.03
CA ALA A 31 -21.70 -7.53 23.70
C ALA A 31 -20.94 -6.20 23.64
N LEU A 32 -21.02 -5.36 24.67
CA LEU A 32 -20.29 -4.09 24.75
C LEU A 32 -18.76 -4.29 24.80
N VAL A 33 -18.29 -5.27 25.57
CA VAL A 33 -16.86 -5.59 25.61
C VAL A 33 -16.36 -6.06 24.25
N GLY A 34 -17.11 -6.94 23.59
CA GLY A 34 -16.78 -7.42 22.23
C GLY A 34 -16.73 -6.30 21.20
N LEU A 35 -17.71 -5.40 21.24
CA LEU A 35 -17.76 -4.24 20.33
C LEU A 35 -16.58 -3.29 20.54
N THR A 36 -16.26 -2.97 21.80
CA THR A 36 -15.13 -2.08 22.12
C THR A 36 -13.81 -2.66 21.64
N HIS A 37 -13.59 -3.97 21.86
CA HIS A 37 -12.41 -4.66 21.36
C HIS A 37 -12.33 -4.65 19.83
N GLY A 38 -13.45 -4.92 19.16
CA GLY A 38 -13.53 -4.89 17.69
C GLY A 38 -13.17 -3.53 17.10
N ILE A 39 -13.71 -2.44 17.67
CA ILE A 39 -13.40 -1.08 17.23
C ILE A 39 -11.91 -0.76 17.44
N SER A 40 -11.35 -1.10 18.58
CA SER A 40 -9.93 -0.85 18.87
C SER A 40 -9.00 -1.58 17.89
N THR A 41 -9.32 -2.82 17.57
CA THR A 41 -8.57 -3.62 16.57
C THR A 41 -8.69 -3.01 15.18
N ALA A 42 -9.90 -2.62 14.77
CA ALA A 42 -10.14 -2.00 13.46
C ALA A 42 -9.37 -0.68 13.28
N LEU A 43 -9.34 0.16 14.31
CA LEU A 43 -8.56 1.41 14.29
C LEU A 43 -7.05 1.16 14.20
N GLY A 44 -6.55 0.14 14.90
CA GLY A 44 -5.15 -0.27 14.82
C GLY A 44 -4.77 -0.73 13.42
N SER A 45 -5.57 -1.58 12.80
CA SER A 45 -5.37 -2.07 11.43
C SER A 45 -5.46 -0.95 10.40
N SER A 46 -6.37 0.00 10.58
CA SER A 46 -6.50 1.16 9.68
C SER A 46 -5.24 2.02 9.70
N LYS A 47 -4.68 2.28 10.88
CA LYS A 47 -3.45 3.05 11.01
C LYS A 47 -2.24 2.34 10.39
N GLU A 48 -2.13 1.03 10.58
CA GLU A 48 -1.06 0.23 9.97
C GLU A 48 -1.17 0.26 8.42
N ALA A 49 -2.38 0.13 7.88
CA ALA A 49 -2.62 0.23 6.44
C ALA A 49 -2.26 1.61 5.86
N GLU A 50 -2.52 2.68 6.59
CA GLU A 50 -2.12 4.04 6.20
C GLU A 50 -0.59 4.17 6.15
N LEU A 51 0.11 3.68 7.18
CA LEU A 51 1.57 3.68 7.23
C LEU A 51 2.17 2.90 6.05
N GLN A 52 1.64 1.71 5.76
CA GLN A 52 2.10 0.87 4.65
C GLN A 52 1.81 1.53 3.30
N THR A 53 0.64 2.14 3.11
CA THR A 53 0.29 2.82 1.86
C THR A 53 1.24 3.99 1.59
N THR A 54 1.51 4.81 2.61
CA THR A 54 2.44 5.94 2.49
C THR A 54 3.86 5.44 2.16
N ALA A 55 4.32 4.39 2.84
CA ALA A 55 5.62 3.78 2.58
C ALA A 55 5.72 3.22 1.14
N ALA A 56 4.66 2.54 0.67
CA ALA A 56 4.61 1.99 -0.68
C ALA A 56 4.68 3.07 -1.76
N MET A 57 3.95 4.17 -1.59
CA MET A 57 3.98 5.30 -2.52
C MET A 57 5.37 5.95 -2.57
N TYR A 58 6.01 6.10 -1.42
CA TYR A 58 7.38 6.65 -1.36
C TYR A 58 8.39 5.72 -2.03
N ALA A 59 8.33 4.42 -1.74
CA ALA A 59 9.21 3.42 -2.36
C ALA A 59 9.05 3.39 -3.90
N ALA A 60 7.81 3.45 -4.40
CA ALA A 60 7.55 3.54 -5.82
C ALA A 60 8.15 4.81 -6.44
N GLY A 61 8.02 5.94 -5.74
CA GLY A 61 8.63 7.21 -6.17
C GLY A 61 10.15 7.15 -6.29
N LEU A 62 10.83 6.47 -5.35
CA LEU A 62 12.28 6.25 -5.42
C LEU A 62 12.69 5.44 -6.66
N ILE A 63 11.94 4.38 -6.98
CA ILE A 63 12.21 3.56 -8.17
C ILE A 63 11.98 4.37 -9.45
N GLU A 64 10.92 5.16 -9.53
CA GLU A 64 10.68 6.02 -10.70
C GLU A 64 11.75 7.11 -10.84
N LYS A 65 12.22 7.66 -9.74
CA LYS A 65 13.35 8.60 -9.73
C LYS A 65 14.61 7.93 -10.27
N LEU A 66 14.96 6.74 -9.75
CA LEU A 66 16.12 5.97 -10.21
C LEU A 66 16.03 5.66 -11.71
N ARG A 67 14.83 5.27 -12.18
CA ARG A 67 14.58 5.03 -13.61
C ARG A 67 14.74 6.28 -14.47
N ALA A 68 14.32 7.44 -13.97
CA ALA A 68 14.42 8.70 -14.69
C ALA A 68 15.85 9.26 -14.76
N GLU A 69 16.62 9.06 -13.70
CA GLU A 69 18.01 9.52 -13.62
C GLU A 69 18.96 8.67 -14.48
N GLY A 70 18.66 7.37 -14.65
CA GLY A 70 19.54 6.43 -15.35
C GLY A 70 20.88 6.24 -14.65
N GLY A 71 21.82 5.53 -15.29
CA GLY A 71 23.16 5.33 -14.72
C GLY A 71 23.14 4.48 -13.45
N ILE A 72 22.36 3.41 -13.46
CA ILE A 72 22.15 2.51 -12.31
C ILE A 72 23.47 1.84 -11.95
N LYS A 73 23.94 2.07 -10.73
CA LYS A 73 25.17 1.48 -10.20
C LYS A 73 24.89 0.59 -9.02
N ASP A 74 25.54 -0.57 -9.01
CA ASP A 74 25.46 -1.48 -7.86
C ASP A 74 25.97 -0.79 -6.60
N GLY A 75 25.24 -0.96 -5.50
CA GLY A 75 25.56 -0.35 -4.22
C GLY A 75 24.39 -0.32 -3.27
N GLN A 76 24.63 0.21 -2.08
CA GLN A 76 23.62 0.44 -1.07
C GLN A 76 23.62 1.91 -0.68
N THR A 77 22.43 2.49 -0.63
CA THR A 77 22.21 3.88 -0.23
C THR A 77 21.06 3.90 0.81
N ASP A 78 21.11 4.84 1.72
CA ASP A 78 20.05 5.05 2.71
C ASP A 78 19.84 6.54 2.96
N GLY A 79 18.69 6.87 3.51
CA GLY A 79 18.37 8.25 3.82
C GLY A 79 17.05 8.42 4.56
N ASP A 80 16.75 9.66 4.88
CA ASP A 80 15.49 10.04 5.49
C ASP A 80 14.46 10.42 4.42
N CYS A 81 13.17 10.15 4.69
CA CYS A 81 12.09 10.46 3.74
C CYS A 81 11.67 11.94 3.74
N GLY A 82 12.47 12.82 4.37
CA GLY A 82 12.24 14.25 4.42
C GLY A 82 11.40 14.74 5.60
N ALA A 83 11.29 16.07 5.73
CA ALA A 83 10.65 16.72 6.86
C ALA A 83 9.14 16.40 6.98
N GLU A 84 8.48 16.07 5.88
CA GLU A 84 7.06 15.71 5.87
C GLU A 84 6.80 14.27 6.33
N LEU A 85 7.82 13.41 6.26
CA LEU A 85 7.74 12.00 6.63
C LEU A 85 8.79 11.61 7.69
N PRO A 86 8.83 12.26 8.86
CA PRO A 86 9.90 12.10 9.85
C PRO A 86 9.93 10.72 10.52
N LEU A 87 8.88 9.92 10.35
CA LEU A 87 8.78 8.57 10.88
C LEU A 87 9.36 7.51 9.95
N TYR A 88 9.81 7.90 8.74
CA TYR A 88 10.24 6.96 7.71
C TYR A 88 11.71 7.18 7.36
N ARG A 89 12.42 6.08 7.19
CA ARG A 89 13.75 6.02 6.56
C ARG A 89 13.69 5.03 5.42
N TRP A 90 14.48 5.26 4.40
CA TRP A 90 14.60 4.33 3.28
C TRP A 90 16.01 3.76 3.19
N THR A 91 16.09 2.55 2.70
CA THR A 91 17.34 1.89 2.31
C THR A 91 17.11 1.28 0.94
N GLU A 92 18.03 1.55 0.03
CA GLU A 92 18.04 1.04 -1.33
C GLU A 92 19.28 0.18 -1.53
N SER A 93 19.08 -0.99 -2.11
CA SER A 93 20.17 -1.90 -2.46
C SER A 93 20.03 -2.31 -3.92
N ILE A 94 21.05 -2.03 -4.71
CA ILE A 94 21.09 -2.33 -6.14
C ILE A 94 22.14 -3.39 -6.36
N THR A 95 21.79 -4.47 -7.04
CA THR A 95 22.68 -5.59 -7.37
C THR A 95 22.48 -6.04 -8.81
N ALA A 96 23.56 -6.40 -9.50
CA ALA A 96 23.48 -6.95 -10.85
C ALA A 96 22.70 -8.28 -10.84
N ALA A 97 21.77 -8.43 -11.77
CA ALA A 97 20.86 -9.60 -11.85
C ALA A 97 21.31 -10.67 -12.88
N GLY A 98 22.62 -10.77 -13.14
CA GLY A 98 23.19 -11.83 -13.97
C GLY A 98 23.03 -11.67 -15.49
N LEU A 99 22.38 -10.61 -15.94
CA LEU A 99 22.32 -10.18 -17.34
C LEU A 99 22.85 -8.76 -17.46
N ASP A 100 23.61 -8.48 -18.52
CA ASP A 100 24.15 -7.14 -18.76
C ASP A 100 23.01 -6.11 -18.84
N GLY A 101 23.13 -5.04 -18.06
CA GLY A 101 22.14 -3.98 -17.96
C GLY A 101 20.91 -4.32 -17.13
N LEU A 102 20.81 -5.50 -16.52
CA LEU A 102 19.70 -5.86 -15.63
C LEU A 102 20.15 -5.75 -14.17
N HIS A 103 19.49 -4.88 -13.42
CA HIS A 103 19.75 -4.65 -12.00
C HIS A 103 18.53 -5.02 -11.15
N GLN A 104 18.76 -5.72 -10.05
CA GLN A 104 17.76 -5.93 -9.02
C GLN A 104 17.85 -4.77 -8.04
N VAL A 105 16.73 -4.12 -7.82
CA VAL A 105 16.59 -3.00 -6.88
C VAL A 105 15.68 -3.42 -5.75
N ASP A 106 16.21 -3.42 -4.55
CA ASP A 106 15.50 -3.68 -3.30
C ASP A 106 15.38 -2.36 -2.53
N VAL A 107 14.16 -1.89 -2.31
CA VAL A 107 13.87 -0.70 -1.52
C VAL A 107 13.11 -1.11 -0.28
N SER A 108 13.65 -0.80 0.89
CA SER A 108 13.01 -1.04 2.19
C SER A 108 12.73 0.28 2.89
N ILE A 109 11.49 0.45 3.34
CA ILE A 109 11.08 1.59 4.14
C ILE A 109 10.94 1.15 5.60
N LEU A 110 11.69 1.79 6.47
CA LEU A 110 11.78 1.47 7.88
C LEU A 110 11.18 2.59 8.74
N ASN A 111 10.69 2.22 9.92
CA ASN A 111 10.30 3.19 10.91
C ASN A 111 11.56 3.81 11.55
N SER A 112 11.66 5.14 11.50
CA SER A 112 12.81 5.90 11.99
C SER A 112 13.13 5.67 13.48
N ARG A 113 12.10 5.35 14.31
CA ARG A 113 12.27 5.19 15.77
C ARG A 113 12.55 3.75 16.17
N SER A 114 11.93 2.78 15.52
CA SER A 114 11.99 1.36 15.91
C SER A 114 12.87 0.53 14.99
N SER A 115 13.34 1.09 13.88
CA SER A 115 14.05 0.37 12.81
C SER A 115 13.28 -0.86 12.26
N ARG A 116 11.97 -0.91 12.53
CA ARG A 116 11.10 -1.97 12.01
C ARG A 116 10.80 -1.67 10.56
N GLU A 117 10.94 -2.66 9.72
CA GLU A 117 10.50 -2.58 8.32
C GLU A 117 8.99 -2.43 8.26
N ILE A 118 8.53 -1.40 7.54
CA ILE A 118 7.12 -1.11 7.28
C ILE A 118 6.72 -1.67 5.93
N TYR A 119 7.59 -1.51 4.93
CA TYR A 119 7.34 -1.93 3.56
C TYR A 119 8.65 -2.26 2.85
N ALA A 120 8.64 -3.31 2.04
CA ALA A 120 9.74 -3.67 1.15
C ALA A 120 9.24 -3.86 -0.27
N LEU A 121 9.97 -3.32 -1.23
CA LEU A 121 9.67 -3.41 -2.66
C LEU A 121 10.89 -3.92 -3.40
N ARG A 122 10.75 -5.02 -4.12
CA ARG A 122 11.78 -5.57 -5.00
C ARG A 122 11.33 -5.46 -6.44
N THR A 123 12.19 -4.95 -7.31
CA THR A 123 11.94 -4.86 -8.74
C THR A 123 13.21 -5.12 -9.54
N LEU A 124 13.04 -5.34 -10.83
CA LEU A 124 14.12 -5.43 -11.79
C LEU A 124 14.06 -4.20 -12.70
N LEU A 125 15.17 -3.51 -12.83
CA LEU A 125 15.33 -2.41 -13.75
C LEU A 125 16.31 -2.82 -14.85
N PHE A 126 15.97 -2.52 -16.09
CA PHE A 126 16.82 -2.75 -17.23
C PHE A 126 17.35 -1.41 -17.76
N GLU A 127 18.65 -1.27 -17.79
CA GLU A 127 19.35 -0.14 -18.41
C GLU A 127 20.05 -0.65 -19.67
N PRO A 128 19.60 -0.22 -20.88
CA PRO A 128 20.25 -0.63 -22.12
C PRO A 128 21.70 -0.17 -22.13
N PRO A 129 22.66 -0.99 -22.62
CA PRO A 129 24.03 -0.56 -22.84
C PRO A 129 24.07 0.69 -23.73
N GLU A 130 24.91 1.65 -23.38
CA GLU A 130 25.02 2.94 -24.11
C GLU A 130 25.32 2.80 -25.59
N ASP A 131 25.91 1.68 -26.03
CA ASP A 131 26.25 1.40 -27.43
C ASP A 131 25.05 1.16 -28.36
N SER A 132 23.82 1.05 -27.81
CA SER A 132 22.62 0.74 -28.61
C SER A 132 21.89 1.97 -29.18
N VAL A 133 22.25 3.18 -28.76
CA VAL A 133 21.53 4.41 -29.14
C VAL A 133 22.09 5.07 -30.41
N ASP A 134 23.38 4.82 -30.74
CA ASP A 134 24.04 5.53 -31.84
C ASP A 134 23.91 4.92 -33.25
N SER A 135 23.22 3.77 -33.39
CA SER A 135 23.15 3.06 -34.68
C SER A 135 21.95 3.43 -35.56
N LYS A 136 20.97 4.18 -35.08
CA LYS A 136 19.72 4.46 -35.84
C LYS A 136 19.70 5.77 -36.62
N ASP A 137 20.58 6.73 -36.32
CA ASP A 137 20.53 8.04 -36.99
C ASP A 137 21.49 8.22 -38.17
N LYS A 138 22.34 7.23 -38.47
CA LYS A 138 23.30 7.34 -39.60
C LYS A 138 22.85 6.70 -40.91
N SER A 139 21.71 6.00 -40.99
CA SER A 139 21.27 5.36 -42.24
C SER A 139 20.30 6.20 -43.09
N GLY A 140 19.86 7.38 -42.61
CA GLY A 140 18.85 8.20 -43.25
C GLY A 140 19.36 9.32 -44.20
N SER A 141 20.69 9.60 -44.21
CA SER A 141 21.21 10.83 -44.88
C SER A 141 22.00 10.62 -46.17
N LYS A 142 22.02 9.43 -46.77
CA LYS A 142 22.86 9.16 -47.97
C LYS A 142 22.12 8.80 -49.25
N SER A 143 20.91 9.30 -49.46
CA SER A 143 20.15 9.02 -50.69
C SER A 143 19.43 10.21 -51.30
N LYS A 144 20.03 11.43 -51.30
CA LYS A 144 19.49 12.53 -52.09
C LYS A 144 20.53 13.50 -52.60
N LYS A 145 21.48 12.99 -53.37
CA LYS A 145 22.33 13.86 -54.20
C LYS A 145 22.86 13.14 -55.46
N ARG A 146 21.94 12.81 -56.40
CA ARG A 146 22.27 12.52 -57.80
C ARG A 146 20.99 12.65 -58.65
N SER A 147 20.72 13.85 -59.13
CA SER A 147 20.09 14.08 -60.45
C SER A 147 19.80 15.57 -60.62
N SER A 148 20.79 16.31 -61.08
CA SER A 148 20.58 17.54 -61.84
C SER A 148 21.89 17.93 -62.51
N ALA A 149 22.17 17.28 -63.65
CA ALA A 149 23.10 17.78 -64.66
C ALA A 149 22.76 17.08 -65.97
N SER A 150 21.92 17.68 -66.77
CA SER A 150 21.91 17.82 -68.24
C SER A 150 20.75 18.71 -68.62
#